data_7d64ef0f036c73ad1fbda7c3ec4b2e89
#
_entry.id   7d64ef0f036c73ad1fbda7c3ec4b2e89
#
_cell.length_a   1.000
_cell.length_b   1.000
_cell.length_c   1.000
_cell.angle_alpha   90.00
_cell.angle_beta   90.00
_cell.angle_gamma   90.00
#
_symmetry.space_group_name_H-M   'P 1'
#
loop_
_entity.id
_entity.type
_entity.pdbx_description
1 polymer ?
#
loop_
_entity_poly.entity_id
_entity_poly.type
_entity_poly.pdbx_seq_one_letter_code
_entity_poly.pdbx_strand_id
1 'polypeptide(L)'
;HDKEFNNIDAVEFMAETIRENPNEVALLAVGPMTNLANLFTRHPDTPSLLKSLQLMIGRFSDNHGLPVSEWNAHCDPTAASMVYSTITPKHTSIGLDLTYQVVMSSTEVKQHFQHPILKPVYEMSKVWFESREEIRFHDPLAAVALFDDSICTYVRGRVNVLRSSDRSDG
;
A
#
# COMPACT_ATOMS: atom_id res chain seq x y z
N HIS A 1 16.95 22.91 6.00
CA HIS A 1 15.96 23.17 4.95
C HIS A 1 14.66 23.54 5.63
N ASP A 2 14.47 24.86 5.88
CA ASP A 2 13.21 25.43 6.38
C ASP A 2 12.20 25.48 5.21
N LYS A 3 11.70 24.34 4.78
CA LYS A 3 10.50 24.31 3.97
C LYS A 3 9.33 24.39 4.94
N GLU A 4 8.63 25.51 4.93
CA GLU A 4 7.31 25.60 5.54
C GLU A 4 6.44 24.51 4.91
N PHE A 5 5.94 23.61 5.74
CA PHE A 5 4.92 22.65 5.29
C PHE A 5 3.62 23.45 5.09
N ASN A 6 3.01 23.31 3.94
CA ASN A 6 1.69 23.86 3.72
C ASN A 6 0.75 23.27 4.79
N ASN A 7 0.02 24.13 5.50
CA ASN A 7 -0.99 23.73 6.49
C ASN A 7 -2.26 23.13 5.84
N ILE A 8 -2.10 22.47 4.69
CA ILE A 8 -3.20 21.81 3.99
C ILE A 8 -3.31 20.39 4.53
N ASP A 9 -4.52 20.02 4.92
CA ASP A 9 -4.90 18.63 5.26
C ASP A 9 -4.56 17.71 4.07
N ALA A 10 -3.97 16.54 4.35
CA ALA A 10 -3.56 15.60 3.31
C ALA A 10 -4.75 15.14 2.42
N VAL A 11 -5.94 15.06 2.99
CA VAL A 11 -7.16 14.68 2.26
C VAL A 11 -7.56 15.80 1.28
N GLU A 12 -7.51 17.04 1.71
CA GLU A 12 -7.78 18.19 0.82
C GLU A 12 -6.74 18.28 -0.29
N PHE A 13 -5.45 18.13 0.04
CA PHE A 13 -4.39 18.12 -0.98
C PHE A 13 -4.60 17.05 -2.04
N MET A 14 -4.96 15.82 -1.61
CA MET A 14 -5.27 14.75 -2.56
C MET A 14 -6.48 15.10 -3.43
N ALA A 15 -7.55 15.62 -2.82
CA ALA A 15 -8.77 15.98 -3.56
C ALA A 15 -8.52 17.07 -4.60
N GLU A 16 -7.80 18.12 -4.24
CA GLU A 16 -7.41 19.20 -5.15
C GLU A 16 -6.54 18.67 -6.29
N THR A 17 -5.48 17.90 -5.96
CA THR A 17 -4.58 17.33 -6.97
C THR A 17 -5.32 16.45 -7.98
N ILE A 18 -6.26 15.61 -7.51
CA ILE A 18 -7.03 14.72 -8.38
C ILE A 18 -7.98 15.53 -9.31
N ARG A 19 -8.62 16.58 -8.77
CA ARG A 19 -9.51 17.43 -9.58
C ARG A 19 -8.80 18.28 -10.61
N GLU A 20 -7.58 18.72 -10.29
CA GLU A 20 -6.75 19.49 -11.22
C GLU A 20 -6.17 18.60 -12.34
N ASN A 21 -6.06 17.29 -12.11
CA ASN A 21 -5.47 16.33 -13.06
C ASN A 21 -6.39 15.10 -13.25
N PRO A 22 -7.61 15.28 -13.77
CA PRO A 22 -8.59 14.20 -13.89
C PRO A 22 -8.11 13.11 -14.84
N ASN A 23 -8.19 11.85 -14.39
CA ASN A 23 -7.74 10.65 -15.08
C ASN A 23 -6.20 10.54 -15.31
N GLU A 24 -5.42 11.39 -14.67
CA GLU A 24 -3.95 11.36 -14.77
C GLU A 24 -3.30 10.84 -13.49
N VAL A 25 -3.96 11.02 -12.33
CA VAL A 25 -3.41 10.63 -11.03
C VAL A 25 -3.56 9.13 -10.79
N ALA A 26 -2.43 8.46 -10.65
CA ALA A 26 -2.36 7.11 -10.09
C ALA A 26 -2.09 7.22 -8.58
N LEU A 27 -3.02 6.77 -7.75
CA LEU A 27 -2.92 6.85 -6.30
C LEU A 27 -2.39 5.53 -5.73
N LEU A 28 -1.23 5.58 -5.07
CA LEU A 28 -0.64 4.45 -4.36
C LEU A 28 -0.81 4.64 -2.85
N ALA A 29 -1.45 3.68 -2.18
CA ALA A 29 -1.56 3.65 -0.73
C ALA A 29 -0.79 2.46 -0.14
N VAL A 30 0.13 2.75 0.76
CA VAL A 30 1.04 1.79 1.40
C VAL A 30 0.96 1.81 2.93
N GLY A 31 -0.10 2.39 3.47
CA GLY A 31 -0.43 2.46 4.88
C GLY A 31 -1.89 2.11 5.15
N PRO A 32 -2.38 2.29 6.39
CA PRO A 32 -3.81 2.14 6.69
C PRO A 32 -4.69 3.02 5.82
N MET A 33 -5.87 2.50 5.46
CA MET A 33 -6.74 3.13 4.45
C MET A 33 -7.52 4.35 4.96
N THR A 34 -7.28 4.83 6.17
CA THR A 34 -8.03 5.91 6.83
C THR A 34 -8.08 7.19 6.00
N ASN A 35 -6.95 7.61 5.43
CA ASN A 35 -6.91 8.82 4.59
C ASN A 35 -7.71 8.66 3.30
N LEU A 36 -7.67 7.47 2.68
CA LEU A 36 -8.46 7.19 1.48
C LEU A 36 -9.95 7.14 1.77
N ALA A 37 -10.36 6.51 2.88
CA ALA A 37 -11.75 6.47 3.31
C ALA A 37 -12.28 7.88 3.58
N ASN A 38 -11.49 8.74 4.23
CA ASN A 38 -11.83 10.13 4.44
C ASN A 38 -11.93 10.91 3.12
N LEU A 39 -10.98 10.70 2.20
CA LEU A 39 -11.00 11.29 0.86
C LEU A 39 -12.29 10.93 0.12
N PHE A 40 -12.63 9.67 0.04
CA PHE A 40 -13.79 9.19 -0.70
C PHE A 40 -15.12 9.57 -0.04
N THR A 41 -15.13 9.76 1.29
CA THR A 41 -16.31 10.22 2.02
C THR A 41 -16.54 11.71 1.87
N ARG A 42 -15.48 12.52 2.03
CA ARG A 42 -15.57 13.98 1.97
C ARG A 42 -15.65 14.50 0.52
N HIS A 43 -15.04 13.76 -0.41
CA HIS A 43 -14.94 14.12 -1.83
C HIS A 43 -15.34 12.93 -2.71
N PRO A 44 -16.65 12.59 -2.78
CA PRO A 44 -17.14 11.38 -3.44
C PRO A 44 -17.01 11.39 -4.98
N ASP A 45 -16.64 12.49 -5.57
CA ASP A 45 -16.29 12.63 -7.00
C ASP A 45 -14.89 12.07 -7.31
N THR A 46 -13.95 12.15 -6.35
CA THR A 46 -12.53 11.86 -6.59
C THR A 46 -12.22 10.43 -7.02
N PRO A 47 -12.89 9.36 -6.51
CA PRO A 47 -12.60 8.01 -6.96
C PRO A 47 -12.75 7.82 -8.47
N SER A 48 -13.75 8.44 -9.07
CA SER A 48 -14.03 8.33 -10.51
C SER A 48 -13.04 9.12 -11.37
N LEU A 49 -12.36 10.10 -10.79
CA LEU A 49 -11.35 10.94 -11.45
C LEU A 49 -9.94 10.37 -11.40
N LEU A 50 -9.72 9.27 -10.66
CA LEU A 50 -8.41 8.60 -10.62
C LEU A 50 -8.11 7.89 -11.94
N LYS A 51 -6.85 7.90 -12.35
CA LYS A 51 -6.33 7.00 -13.39
C LYS A 51 -6.32 5.56 -12.89
N SER A 52 -5.86 5.37 -11.66
CA SER A 52 -5.80 4.06 -11.00
C SER A 52 -5.65 4.21 -9.50
N LEU A 53 -6.11 3.20 -8.76
CA LEU A 53 -5.87 3.02 -7.34
C LEU A 53 -5.06 1.74 -7.13
N GLN A 54 -3.89 1.86 -6.49
CA GLN A 54 -3.06 0.72 -6.12
C GLN A 54 -2.83 0.70 -4.62
N LEU A 55 -3.02 -0.45 -4.00
CA LEU A 55 -2.93 -0.62 -2.56
C LEU A 55 -1.89 -1.69 -2.22
N MET A 56 -1.03 -1.43 -1.23
CA MET A 56 -0.36 -2.49 -0.48
C MET A 56 -1.25 -2.85 0.70
N ILE A 57 -2.04 -3.90 0.55
CA ILE A 57 -3.01 -4.32 1.58
C ILE A 57 -3.48 -5.75 1.33
N GLY A 58 -3.81 -6.44 2.41
CA GLY A 58 -4.56 -7.68 2.38
C GLY A 58 -3.71 -8.95 2.38
N ARG A 59 -4.42 -10.02 2.70
CA ARG A 59 -4.00 -11.41 2.57
C ARG A 59 -5.14 -12.14 1.90
N PHE A 60 -4.87 -12.73 0.75
CA PHE A 60 -5.91 -13.28 -0.13
C PHE A 60 -5.89 -14.81 -0.22
N SER A 61 -4.94 -15.48 0.44
CA SER A 61 -4.83 -16.93 0.48
C SER A 61 -4.76 -17.47 1.91
N ASP A 62 -5.07 -18.76 2.05
CA ASP A 62 -4.96 -19.49 3.32
C ASP A 62 -3.56 -20.05 3.58
N ASN A 63 -2.52 -19.44 3.01
CA ASN A 63 -1.15 -19.85 3.26
C ASN A 63 -0.78 -19.66 4.73
N HIS A 64 -0.55 -20.76 5.44
CA HIS A 64 -0.23 -20.77 6.87
C HIS A 64 1.12 -20.12 7.23
N GLY A 65 1.98 -19.88 6.25
CA GLY A 65 3.24 -19.15 6.44
C GLY A 65 3.09 -17.63 6.54
N LEU A 66 1.90 -17.09 6.26
CA LEU A 66 1.62 -15.67 6.34
C LEU A 66 1.01 -15.28 7.68
N PRO A 67 1.18 -14.01 8.14
CA PRO A 67 0.46 -13.48 9.29
C PRO A 67 -1.04 -13.67 9.16
N VAL A 68 -1.74 -13.84 10.29
CA VAL A 68 -3.20 -14.04 10.33
C VAL A 68 -3.95 -12.88 9.70
N SER A 69 -3.46 -11.66 9.90
CA SER A 69 -4.00 -10.44 9.29
C SER A 69 -2.87 -9.60 8.70
N GLU A 70 -3.21 -8.88 7.63
CA GLU A 70 -2.32 -7.88 7.06
C GLU A 70 -2.43 -6.57 7.88
N TRP A 71 -1.29 -5.91 8.09
CA TRP A 71 -1.17 -4.79 9.02
C TRP A 71 -2.01 -3.57 8.62
N ASN A 72 -1.99 -3.16 7.37
CA ASN A 72 -2.73 -1.99 6.90
C ASN A 72 -4.24 -2.18 7.02
N ALA A 73 -4.72 -3.39 6.70
CA ALA A 73 -6.11 -3.76 6.90
C ALA A 73 -6.48 -3.89 8.39
N HIS A 74 -5.55 -4.41 9.20
CA HIS A 74 -5.75 -4.59 10.64
C HIS A 74 -5.86 -3.26 11.38
N CYS A 75 -5.06 -2.26 11.01
CA CYS A 75 -5.05 -0.96 11.68
C CYS A 75 -6.37 -0.18 11.52
N ASP A 76 -7.05 -0.31 10.37
CA ASP A 76 -8.35 0.31 10.14
C ASP A 76 -9.21 -0.54 9.18
N PRO A 77 -9.83 -1.62 9.68
CA PRO A 77 -10.63 -2.52 8.85
C PRO A 77 -11.91 -1.85 8.33
N THR A 78 -12.40 -0.82 9.01
CA THR A 78 -13.56 -0.05 8.55
C THR A 78 -13.21 0.80 7.33
N ALA A 79 -12.11 1.51 7.39
CA ALA A 79 -11.61 2.27 6.25
C ALA A 79 -11.26 1.34 5.07
N ALA A 80 -10.60 0.21 5.32
CA ALA A 80 -10.30 -0.78 4.31
C ALA A 80 -11.58 -1.29 3.62
N SER A 81 -12.63 -1.64 4.39
CA SER A 81 -13.91 -2.07 3.85
C SER A 81 -14.57 -0.99 2.98
N MET A 82 -14.50 0.27 3.41
CA MET A 82 -15.04 1.40 2.65
C MET A 82 -14.31 1.58 1.32
N VAL A 83 -12.98 1.56 1.34
CA VAL A 83 -12.17 1.71 0.13
C VAL A 83 -12.46 0.58 -0.86
N TYR A 84 -12.55 -0.67 -0.42
CA TYR A 84 -12.90 -1.80 -1.28
C TYR A 84 -14.33 -1.76 -1.82
N SER A 85 -15.23 -1.08 -1.12
CA SER A 85 -16.61 -0.88 -1.58
C SER A 85 -16.74 0.29 -2.57
N THR A 86 -15.72 1.11 -2.71
CA THR A 86 -15.71 2.28 -3.58
C THR A 86 -15.28 1.87 -5.00
N ILE A 87 -16.05 2.29 -6.00
CA ILE A 87 -15.76 2.01 -7.41
C ILE A 87 -14.70 2.98 -7.91
N THR A 88 -13.60 2.44 -8.43
CA THR A 88 -12.53 3.19 -9.10
C THR A 88 -12.24 2.57 -10.47
N PRO A 89 -11.72 3.33 -11.45
CA PRO A 89 -11.49 2.83 -12.82
C PRO A 89 -10.57 1.61 -12.90
N LYS A 90 -9.45 1.63 -12.20
CA LYS A 90 -8.52 0.50 -12.08
C LYS A 90 -8.12 0.37 -10.61
N HIS A 91 -8.60 -0.66 -9.94
CA HIS A 91 -8.23 -0.97 -8.56
C HIS A 91 -7.37 -2.24 -8.52
N THR A 92 -6.19 -2.13 -7.95
CA THR A 92 -5.24 -3.24 -7.80
C THR A 92 -4.77 -3.31 -6.35
N SER A 93 -4.67 -4.53 -5.80
CA SER A 93 -4.12 -4.78 -4.48
C SER A 93 -2.93 -5.73 -4.56
N ILE A 94 -1.84 -5.37 -3.92
CA ILE A 94 -0.65 -6.19 -3.74
C ILE A 94 -0.64 -6.63 -2.27
N GLY A 95 -0.99 -7.89 -2.04
CA GLY A 95 -1.13 -8.45 -0.70
C GLY A 95 0.13 -9.17 -0.20
N LEU A 96 0.04 -9.63 1.06
CA LEU A 96 1.11 -10.42 1.69
C LEU A 96 1.48 -11.67 0.90
N ASP A 97 0.50 -12.26 0.19
CA ASP A 97 0.68 -13.44 -0.64
C ASP A 97 1.83 -13.28 -1.65
N LEU A 98 2.04 -12.07 -2.13
CA LEU A 98 3.09 -11.72 -3.07
C LEU A 98 4.29 -11.08 -2.36
N THR A 99 4.05 -10.10 -1.50
CA THR A 99 5.13 -9.28 -0.91
C THR A 99 6.04 -10.09 0.02
N TYR A 100 5.54 -11.16 0.64
CA TYR A 100 6.35 -12.07 1.45
C TYR A 100 7.41 -12.86 0.67
N GLN A 101 7.30 -12.89 -0.64
CA GLN A 101 8.27 -13.54 -1.53
C GLN A 101 9.44 -12.63 -1.91
N VAL A 102 9.31 -11.31 -1.67
CA VAL A 102 10.33 -10.32 -2.04
C VAL A 102 11.13 -9.94 -0.81
N VAL A 103 12.21 -10.66 -0.60
CA VAL A 103 13.07 -10.53 0.58
C VAL A 103 14.53 -10.37 0.19
N MET A 104 15.30 -9.71 1.03
CA MET A 104 16.75 -9.65 0.95
C MET A 104 17.35 -9.80 2.34
N SER A 105 18.47 -10.54 2.42
CA SER A 105 19.34 -10.57 3.57
C SER A 105 20.14 -9.27 3.72
N SER A 106 20.73 -9.06 4.89
CA SER A 106 21.63 -7.91 5.11
C SER A 106 22.80 -7.86 4.12
N THR A 107 23.31 -9.04 3.72
CA THR A 107 24.40 -9.15 2.73
C THR A 107 23.94 -8.72 1.35
N GLU A 108 22.77 -9.16 0.91
CA GLU A 108 22.19 -8.77 -0.39
C GLU A 108 21.86 -7.28 -0.43
N VAL A 109 21.27 -6.72 0.63
CA VAL A 109 21.03 -5.27 0.72
C VAL A 109 22.35 -4.51 0.63
N LYS A 110 23.40 -4.93 1.34
CA LYS A 110 24.73 -4.32 1.25
C LYS A 110 25.29 -4.39 -0.18
N GLN A 111 25.07 -5.48 -0.88
CA GLN A 111 25.57 -5.68 -2.25
C GLN A 111 24.80 -4.85 -3.27
N HIS A 112 23.47 -4.80 -3.16
CA HIS A 112 22.60 -4.17 -4.17
C HIS A 112 22.39 -2.66 -3.94
N PHE A 113 22.51 -2.17 -2.70
CA PHE A 113 22.24 -0.77 -2.36
C PHE A 113 23.47 0.13 -2.47
N GLN A 114 24.28 -0.09 -3.52
CA GLN A 114 25.52 0.69 -3.76
C GLN A 114 25.26 2.02 -4.49
N HIS A 115 24.11 2.17 -5.14
CA HIS A 115 23.79 3.41 -5.85
C HIS A 115 23.62 4.57 -4.84
N PRO A 116 24.18 5.78 -5.11
CA PRO A 116 24.14 6.91 -4.17
C PRO A 116 22.75 7.27 -3.63
N ILE A 117 21.70 7.12 -4.46
CA ILE A 117 20.32 7.40 -4.07
C ILE A 117 19.80 6.40 -3.01
N LEU A 118 20.34 5.19 -2.95
CA LEU A 118 19.98 4.15 -1.99
C LEU A 118 20.82 4.19 -0.71
N LYS A 119 21.87 5.02 -0.68
CA LYS A 119 22.75 5.12 0.48
C LYS A 119 22.01 5.47 1.79
N PRO A 120 21.09 6.45 1.84
CA PRO A 120 20.31 6.71 3.05
C PRO A 120 19.48 5.50 3.49
N VAL A 121 18.86 4.80 2.53
CA VAL A 121 18.06 3.59 2.81
C VAL A 121 18.94 2.48 3.37
N TYR A 122 20.13 2.28 2.80
CA TYR A 122 21.11 1.33 3.31
C TYR A 122 21.55 1.66 4.75
N GLU A 123 21.87 2.93 5.03
CA GLU A 123 22.25 3.34 6.40
C GLU A 123 21.11 3.10 7.41
N MET A 124 19.87 3.40 7.04
CA MET A 124 18.70 3.13 7.87
C MET A 124 18.47 1.62 8.09
N SER A 125 18.72 0.80 7.07
CA SER A 125 18.52 -0.65 7.14
C SER A 125 19.44 -1.35 8.14
N LYS A 126 20.60 -0.75 8.48
CA LYS A 126 21.51 -1.30 9.48
C LYS A 126 20.84 -1.45 10.86
N VAL A 127 20.03 -0.46 11.25
CA VAL A 127 19.26 -0.50 12.51
C VAL A 127 18.24 -1.66 12.48
N TRP A 128 17.60 -1.87 11.33
CA TRP A 128 16.68 -2.99 11.15
C TRP A 128 17.39 -4.35 11.33
N PHE A 129 18.58 -4.49 10.76
CA PHE A 129 19.36 -5.72 10.80
C PHE A 129 20.05 -6.01 12.14
N GLU A 130 20.01 -5.10 13.13
CA GLU A 130 20.45 -5.39 14.51
C GLU A 130 19.62 -6.51 15.16
N SER A 131 18.35 -6.66 14.74
CA SER A 131 17.42 -7.62 15.35
C SER A 131 16.73 -8.54 14.33
N ARG A 132 17.05 -8.43 13.04
CA ARG A 132 16.43 -9.21 11.96
C ARG A 132 17.44 -9.64 10.92
N GLU A 133 17.21 -10.80 10.33
CA GLU A 133 18.11 -11.38 9.32
C GLU A 133 17.76 -10.93 7.90
N GLU A 134 16.52 -10.57 7.67
CA GLU A 134 15.98 -10.20 6.36
C GLU A 134 15.06 -8.98 6.41
N ILE A 135 14.92 -8.31 5.28
CA ILE A 135 13.94 -7.25 5.04
C ILE A 135 13.01 -7.66 3.90
N ARG A 136 11.71 -7.36 4.04
CA ARG A 136 10.70 -7.59 3.02
C ARG A 136 10.31 -6.28 2.37
N PHE A 137 10.16 -6.33 1.05
CA PHE A 137 9.86 -5.15 0.22
C PHE A 137 8.38 -5.09 -0.11
N HIS A 138 7.53 -4.84 0.90
CA HIS A 138 6.09 -4.72 0.74
C HIS A 138 5.72 -3.53 -0.14
N ASP A 139 6.02 -2.35 0.31
CA ASP A 139 5.67 -1.10 -0.34
C ASP A 139 6.44 -0.86 -1.64
N PRO A 140 7.75 -1.16 -1.71
CA PRO A 140 8.49 -1.05 -2.97
C PRO A 140 7.94 -1.95 -4.07
N LEU A 141 7.50 -3.18 -3.76
CA LEU A 141 6.88 -4.05 -4.76
C LEU A 141 5.56 -3.43 -5.28
N ALA A 142 4.72 -2.93 -4.38
CA ALA A 142 3.49 -2.26 -4.78
C ALA A 142 3.78 -1.03 -5.65
N ALA A 143 4.82 -0.27 -5.34
CA ALA A 143 5.22 0.89 -6.13
C ALA A 143 5.73 0.48 -7.53
N VAL A 144 6.60 -0.51 -7.63
CA VAL A 144 7.13 -0.98 -8.93
C VAL A 144 6.02 -1.55 -9.80
N ALA A 145 5.09 -2.33 -9.23
CA ALA A 145 3.95 -2.89 -9.94
C ALA A 145 2.97 -1.84 -10.51
N LEU A 146 3.05 -0.59 -10.03
CA LEU A 146 2.31 0.53 -10.62
C LEU A 146 2.88 0.96 -11.99
N PHE A 147 4.20 0.83 -12.16
CA PHE A 147 4.93 1.23 -13.37
C PHE A 147 5.11 0.08 -14.34
N ASP A 148 5.24 -1.15 -13.83
CA ASP A 148 5.43 -2.37 -14.61
C ASP A 148 4.54 -3.49 -14.05
N ASP A 149 3.38 -3.67 -14.65
CA ASP A 149 2.43 -4.69 -14.23
C ASP A 149 2.82 -6.12 -14.67
N SER A 150 3.84 -6.26 -15.50
CA SER A 150 4.35 -7.58 -15.94
C SER A 150 5.07 -8.35 -14.84
N ILE A 151 5.51 -7.68 -13.76
CA ILE A 151 6.18 -8.33 -12.62
C ILE A 151 5.25 -9.16 -11.74
N CYS A 152 3.95 -8.99 -11.88
CA CYS A 152 2.94 -9.67 -11.08
C CYS A 152 1.91 -10.37 -11.94
N THR A 153 1.36 -11.47 -11.42
CA THR A 153 0.16 -12.09 -12.00
C THR A 153 -1.06 -11.66 -11.19
N TYR A 154 -2.12 -11.22 -11.87
CA TYR A 154 -3.31 -10.68 -11.25
C TYR A 154 -4.52 -11.58 -11.42
N VAL A 155 -5.30 -11.69 -10.36
CA VAL A 155 -6.60 -12.37 -10.35
C VAL A 155 -7.69 -11.35 -10.07
N ARG A 156 -8.78 -11.38 -10.85
CA ARG A 156 -9.95 -10.55 -10.58
C ARG A 156 -10.87 -11.24 -9.58
N GLY A 157 -11.34 -10.47 -8.61
CA GLY A 157 -12.27 -10.98 -7.61
C GLY A 157 -12.92 -9.84 -6.82
N ARG A 158 -13.94 -10.19 -6.05
CA ARG A 158 -14.48 -9.32 -5.00
C ARG A 158 -13.63 -9.51 -3.75
N VAL A 159 -13.35 -8.41 -3.09
CA VAL A 159 -12.66 -8.40 -1.80
C VAL A 159 -13.64 -7.99 -0.72
N ASN A 160 -13.76 -8.81 0.31
CA ASN A 160 -14.48 -8.48 1.53
C ASN A 160 -13.47 -8.39 2.67
N VAL A 161 -13.55 -7.33 3.45
CA VAL A 161 -12.71 -7.16 4.62
C VAL A 161 -13.38 -7.85 5.80
N LEU A 162 -12.75 -8.90 6.32
CA LEU A 162 -13.21 -9.59 7.51
C LEU A 162 -12.91 -8.74 8.75
N ARG A 163 -13.93 -8.42 9.52
CA ARG A 163 -13.80 -7.78 10.83
C ARG A 163 -13.77 -8.86 11.92
N SER A 164 -13.16 -8.56 13.05
CA SER A 164 -13.11 -9.49 14.18
C SER A 164 -14.49 -9.94 14.68
N SER A 165 -15.52 -9.09 14.52
CA SER A 165 -16.91 -9.41 14.80
C SER A 165 -17.55 -10.42 13.83
N ASP A 166 -16.95 -10.64 12.66
CA ASP A 166 -17.48 -11.52 11.61
C ASP A 166 -16.88 -12.93 11.69
N ARG A 167 -15.94 -13.16 12.60
CA ARG A 167 -15.45 -14.49 12.95
C ARG A 167 -16.48 -15.11 13.89
N SER A 168 -17.47 -15.82 13.33
CA SER A 168 -18.22 -16.81 14.11
C SER A 168 -17.22 -17.89 14.50
N ASP A 169 -16.90 -17.94 15.78
CA ASP A 169 -16.15 -19.04 16.37
C ASP A 169 -16.92 -20.33 16.10
N GLY A 170 -16.41 -21.11 15.15
CA GLY A 170 -16.81 -22.47 14.87
C GLY A 170 -15.68 -23.42 15.22
#